data_375ac6ca39b84f600c67196a3a0a1c1e
#
_entry.id   375ac6ca39b84f600c67196a3a0a1c1e
#
_cell.length_a   1.000
_cell.length_b   1.000
_cell.length_c   1.000
_cell.angle_alpha   90.00
_cell.angle_beta   90.00
_cell.angle_gamma   90.00
#
_symmetry.space_group_name_H-M   'P 1'
#
loop_
_entity.id
_entity.type
_entity.pdbx_description
1 polymer ?
#
loop_
_entity_poly.entity_id
_entity_poly.type
_entity_poly.pdbx_seq_one_letter_code
_entity_poly.pdbx_strand_id
1 'polypeptide(L)'
;KQLLNYDDVMNNQREIIYGKRNEILDNDSIHETVLNGFKEYISDIVNSHLVESNKLKENDYSEILEAVNENLLRKYRINLSEINGKHPSEVIDLIYENALKDYEEKLEDIPEEVRDEFEKAISLRVIDNYWMEHISTMSHLRDGIGLRGYANTSPLQAYTMEGYQLFDEMIAKINRDISIYLLKSEIRQNLERKQVAKNAI
;
A
#
# COMPACT_ATOMS: atom_id res chain seq x y z
N LYS A 1 -32.29 9.03 -14.94
CA LYS A 1 -31.61 8.20 -13.90
C LYS A 1 -31.02 7.00 -14.61
N GLN A 2 -29.71 7.00 -14.93
CA GLN A 2 -29.04 5.81 -15.42
C GLN A 2 -29.12 4.75 -14.31
N LEU A 3 -29.61 3.58 -14.64
CA LEU A 3 -29.56 2.43 -13.72
C LEU A 3 -28.12 1.91 -13.69
N LEU A 4 -27.51 1.91 -12.53
CA LEU A 4 -26.23 1.28 -12.31
C LEU A 4 -26.34 -0.21 -12.66
N ASN A 5 -25.38 -0.74 -13.39
CA ASN A 5 -25.30 -2.16 -13.72
C ASN A 5 -23.98 -2.78 -13.24
N TYR A 6 -23.82 -4.09 -13.41
CA TYR A 6 -22.60 -4.78 -12.98
C TYR A 6 -21.33 -4.25 -13.65
N ASP A 7 -21.43 -3.87 -14.92
CA ASP A 7 -20.30 -3.39 -15.69
C ASP A 7 -19.89 -1.99 -15.27
N ASP A 8 -20.84 -1.14 -14.82
CA ASP A 8 -20.54 0.20 -14.30
C ASP A 8 -19.70 0.14 -13.04
N VAL A 9 -19.95 -0.83 -12.15
CA VAL A 9 -19.14 -1.03 -10.93
C VAL A 9 -17.67 -1.32 -11.30
N MET A 10 -17.46 -2.26 -12.21
CA MET A 10 -16.10 -2.60 -12.68
C MET A 10 -15.44 -1.45 -13.43
N ASN A 11 -16.17 -0.71 -14.25
CA ASN A 11 -15.63 0.42 -14.98
C ASN A 11 -15.19 1.53 -14.05
N ASN A 12 -15.96 1.86 -13.02
CA ASN A 12 -15.59 2.86 -12.02
C ASN A 12 -14.28 2.46 -11.29
N GLN A 13 -14.16 1.21 -10.88
CA GLN A 13 -12.95 0.69 -10.23
C GLN A 13 -11.74 0.74 -11.17
N ARG A 14 -11.94 0.38 -12.45
CA ARG A 14 -10.90 0.43 -13.48
C ARG A 14 -10.42 1.86 -13.72
N GLU A 15 -11.31 2.83 -13.78
CA GLU A 15 -10.96 4.24 -13.94
C GLU A 15 -10.08 4.74 -12.79
N ILE A 16 -10.38 4.37 -11.55
CA ILE A 16 -9.59 4.73 -10.38
C ILE A 16 -8.18 4.10 -10.47
N ILE A 17 -8.09 2.80 -10.74
CA ILE A 17 -6.80 2.11 -10.82
C ILE A 17 -5.95 2.62 -11.99
N TYR A 18 -6.55 2.83 -13.16
CA TYR A 18 -5.83 3.37 -14.31
C TYR A 18 -5.42 4.82 -14.10
N GLY A 19 -6.21 5.61 -13.37
CA GLY A 19 -5.83 6.95 -12.95
C GLY A 19 -4.58 6.94 -12.08
N LYS A 20 -4.54 6.10 -11.05
CA LYS A 20 -3.34 5.92 -10.20
C LYS A 20 -2.13 5.44 -11.00
N ARG A 21 -2.34 4.51 -11.91
CA ARG A 21 -1.29 4.00 -12.78
C ARG A 21 -0.72 5.07 -13.70
N ASN A 22 -1.58 5.89 -14.29
CA ASN A 22 -1.18 7.00 -15.17
C ASN A 22 -0.43 8.07 -14.38
N GLU A 23 -0.84 8.41 -13.16
CA GLU A 23 -0.09 9.33 -12.29
C GLU A 23 1.35 8.86 -12.07
N ILE A 24 1.56 7.56 -11.88
CA ILE A 24 2.90 6.99 -11.72
C ILE A 24 3.71 7.11 -13.02
N LEU A 25 3.09 6.87 -14.17
CA LEU A 25 3.77 6.89 -15.47
C LEU A 25 4.10 8.31 -15.92
N ASP A 26 3.19 9.25 -15.70
CA ASP A 26 3.26 10.62 -16.26
C ASP A 26 4.12 11.55 -15.39
N ASN A 27 4.27 11.30 -14.10
CA ASN A 27 5.14 12.09 -13.22
C ASN A 27 6.60 11.65 -13.32
N ASP A 28 7.52 12.60 -13.32
CA ASP A 28 8.96 12.31 -13.32
C ASP A 28 9.37 11.56 -12.04
N SER A 29 8.82 11.97 -10.90
CA SER A 29 9.05 11.33 -9.59
C SER A 29 7.73 11.14 -8.85
N ILE A 30 7.62 10.02 -8.12
CA ILE A 30 6.52 9.72 -7.19
C ILE A 30 6.98 9.66 -5.73
N HIS A 31 8.17 10.20 -5.45
CA HIS A 31 8.81 10.06 -4.14
C HIS A 31 7.93 10.57 -2.99
N GLU A 32 7.32 11.74 -3.12
CA GLU A 32 6.41 12.27 -2.10
C GLU A 32 5.18 11.38 -1.89
N THR A 33 4.63 10.84 -2.97
CA THR A 33 3.51 9.88 -2.91
C THR A 33 3.90 8.62 -2.15
N VAL A 34 5.12 8.12 -2.38
CA VAL A 34 5.67 6.97 -1.64
C VAL A 34 5.80 7.27 -0.16
N LEU A 35 6.36 8.42 0.22
CA LEU A 35 6.51 8.80 1.63
C LEU A 35 5.16 8.97 2.34
N ASN A 36 4.17 9.56 1.66
CA ASN A 36 2.81 9.63 2.16
C ASN A 36 2.20 8.24 2.34
N GLY A 37 2.46 7.32 1.41
CA GLY A 37 2.03 5.93 1.48
C GLY A 37 2.60 5.20 2.71
N PHE A 38 3.85 5.46 3.08
CA PHE A 38 4.42 4.91 4.32
C PHE A 38 3.65 5.40 5.54
N LYS A 39 3.33 6.70 5.60
CA LYS A 39 2.59 7.28 6.72
C LYS A 39 1.16 6.73 6.81
N GLU A 40 0.48 6.58 5.68
CA GLU A 40 -0.85 5.97 5.62
C GLU A 40 -0.82 4.54 6.14
N TYR A 41 0.11 3.71 5.67
CA TYR A 41 0.21 2.32 6.11
C TYR A 41 0.52 2.21 7.61
N ILE A 42 1.45 3.03 8.13
CA ILE A 42 1.73 3.08 9.57
C ILE A 42 0.48 3.50 10.36
N SER A 43 -0.27 4.49 9.84
CA SER A 43 -1.52 4.92 10.45
C SER A 43 -2.56 3.79 10.47
N ASP A 44 -2.67 3.01 9.40
CA ASP A 44 -3.58 1.87 9.33
C ASP A 44 -3.22 0.80 10.37
N ILE A 45 -1.93 0.50 10.56
CA ILE A 45 -1.47 -0.43 11.59
C ILE A 45 -1.90 0.04 12.98
N VAL A 46 -1.63 1.29 13.33
CA VAL A 46 -1.96 1.82 14.66
C VAL A 46 -3.48 1.93 14.85
N ASN A 47 -4.19 2.46 13.86
CA ASN A 47 -5.63 2.68 13.94
C ASN A 47 -6.44 1.37 13.97
N SER A 48 -5.91 0.27 13.42
CA SER A 48 -6.57 -1.03 13.51
C SER A 48 -6.76 -1.53 14.95
N HIS A 49 -5.97 -1.02 15.90
CA HIS A 49 -6.09 -1.31 17.32
C HIS A 49 -7.05 -0.38 18.08
N LEU A 50 -7.60 0.65 17.42
CA LEU A 50 -8.48 1.65 18.05
C LEU A 50 -9.98 1.34 17.93
N VAL A 51 -10.37 0.13 17.56
CA VAL A 51 -11.75 -0.25 17.20
C VAL A 51 -12.78 0.02 18.31
N GLU A 52 -12.39 -0.09 19.57
CA GLU A 52 -13.30 0.10 20.72
C GLU A 52 -13.08 1.39 21.50
N SER A 53 -11.92 2.05 21.32
CA SER A 53 -11.58 3.27 22.05
C SER A 53 -10.53 4.08 21.28
N ASN A 54 -10.51 5.40 21.48
CA ASN A 54 -9.46 6.26 20.92
C ASN A 54 -8.11 6.15 21.66
N LYS A 55 -7.90 5.07 22.41
CA LYS A 55 -6.67 4.82 23.18
C LYS A 55 -6.19 3.41 22.93
N LEU A 56 -4.87 3.28 22.79
CA LEU A 56 -4.20 1.99 22.71
C LEU A 56 -4.20 1.33 24.10
N LYS A 57 -4.43 0.02 24.13
CA LYS A 57 -4.30 -0.83 25.30
C LYS A 57 -2.82 -1.22 25.47
N GLU A 58 -2.44 -1.69 26.65
CA GLU A 58 -1.04 -2.06 26.95
C GLU A 58 -0.48 -3.10 25.96
N ASN A 59 -1.26 -4.10 25.58
CA ASN A 59 -0.85 -5.11 24.62
C ASN A 59 -0.73 -4.60 23.18
N ASP A 60 -1.51 -3.58 22.80
CA ASP A 60 -1.52 -3.03 21.44
C ASP A 60 -0.14 -2.47 21.05
N TYR A 61 0.56 -1.85 22.01
CA TYR A 61 1.92 -1.33 21.76
C TYR A 61 2.91 -2.43 21.36
N SER A 62 2.83 -3.58 22.00
CA SER A 62 3.70 -4.73 21.68
C SER A 62 3.37 -5.32 20.31
N GLU A 63 2.10 -5.43 19.97
CA GLU A 63 1.63 -5.95 18.68
C GLU A 63 2.02 -5.00 17.54
N ILE A 64 1.84 -3.69 17.73
CA ILE A 64 2.28 -2.66 16.77
C ILE A 64 3.79 -2.76 16.54
N LEU A 65 4.58 -2.86 17.63
CA LEU A 65 6.04 -2.95 17.51
C LEU A 65 6.51 -4.19 16.78
N GLU A 66 5.90 -5.34 17.06
CA GLU A 66 6.20 -6.58 16.35
C GLU A 66 5.97 -6.38 14.86
N ALA A 67 4.79 -5.88 14.48
CA ALA A 67 4.43 -5.65 13.09
C ALA A 67 5.40 -4.69 12.39
N VAL A 68 5.74 -3.55 12.98
CA VAL A 68 6.58 -2.54 12.32
C VAL A 68 8.07 -2.92 12.31
N ASN A 69 8.59 -3.53 13.38
CA ASN A 69 9.98 -3.96 13.45
C ASN A 69 10.28 -5.13 12.51
N GLU A 70 9.30 -5.99 12.25
CA GLU A 70 9.47 -7.10 11.30
C GLU A 70 9.28 -6.67 9.86
N ASN A 71 8.28 -5.85 9.58
CA ASN A 71 7.84 -5.58 8.22
C ASN A 71 8.33 -4.24 7.65
N LEU A 72 8.63 -3.23 8.48
CA LEU A 72 8.98 -1.89 8.02
C LEU A 72 10.39 -1.47 8.37
N LEU A 73 10.76 -1.58 9.66
CA LEU A 73 12.01 -1.03 10.17
C LEU A 73 13.18 -2.01 9.98
N ARG A 74 14.35 -1.50 9.58
CA ARG A 74 15.58 -2.28 9.38
C ARG A 74 16.59 -2.01 10.49
N LYS A 75 17.15 -0.81 10.52
CA LYS A 75 18.21 -0.38 11.43
C LYS A 75 17.63 0.37 12.63
N TYR A 76 16.69 1.26 12.36
CA TYR A 76 16.08 2.12 13.39
C TYR A 76 14.83 1.45 14.01
N ARG A 77 15.05 0.28 14.61
CA ARG A 77 14.02 -0.44 15.35
C ARG A 77 13.61 0.33 16.60
N ILE A 78 12.37 0.17 17.01
CA ILE A 78 11.78 0.87 18.17
C ILE A 78 11.60 -0.12 19.31
N ASN A 79 11.90 0.31 20.52
CA ASN A 79 11.65 -0.46 21.74
C ASN A 79 10.33 -0.04 22.40
N LEU A 80 9.75 -0.96 23.17
CA LEU A 80 8.48 -0.71 23.86
C LEU A 80 8.51 0.53 24.76
N SER A 81 9.62 0.78 25.43
CA SER A 81 9.81 1.97 26.29
C SER A 81 9.68 3.31 25.57
N GLU A 82 9.87 3.31 24.25
CA GLU A 82 9.81 4.54 23.44
C GLU A 82 8.38 4.93 23.08
N ILE A 83 7.45 3.97 23.03
CA ILE A 83 6.06 4.23 22.62
C ILE A 83 5.03 3.95 23.71
N ASN A 84 5.37 3.18 24.75
CA ASN A 84 4.42 2.78 25.78
C ASN A 84 3.76 4.00 26.44
N GLY A 85 2.44 3.99 26.50
CA GLY A 85 1.63 5.08 27.06
C GLY A 85 1.50 6.34 26.21
N LYS A 86 2.12 6.38 25.01
CA LYS A 86 1.97 7.50 24.08
C LYS A 86 0.62 7.51 23.39
N HIS A 87 0.18 8.71 22.98
CA HIS A 87 -1.00 8.87 22.17
C HIS A 87 -0.79 8.22 20.77
N PRO A 88 -1.84 7.65 20.14
CA PRO A 88 -1.72 7.02 18.83
C PRO A 88 -1.01 7.87 17.77
N SER A 89 -1.28 9.18 17.73
CA SER A 89 -0.61 10.09 16.79
C SER A 89 0.89 10.20 17.03
N GLU A 90 1.34 10.20 18.28
CA GLU A 90 2.77 10.24 18.64
C GLU A 90 3.46 8.92 18.27
N VAL A 91 2.75 7.79 18.41
CA VAL A 91 3.24 6.47 17.99
C VAL A 91 3.43 6.44 16.47
N ILE A 92 2.44 6.92 15.71
CA ILE A 92 2.51 7.02 14.25
C ILE A 92 3.71 7.88 13.82
N ASP A 93 3.85 9.07 14.40
CA ASP A 93 4.92 9.99 14.03
C ASP A 93 6.31 9.40 14.32
N LEU A 94 6.50 8.75 15.47
CA LEU A 94 7.78 8.11 15.82
C LEU A 94 8.13 6.96 14.86
N ILE A 95 7.17 6.09 14.55
CA ILE A 95 7.38 4.99 13.61
C ILE A 95 7.72 5.55 12.23
N TYR A 96 7.00 6.57 11.78
CA TYR A 96 7.22 7.20 10.49
C TYR A 96 8.61 7.86 10.40
N GLU A 97 9.04 8.60 11.42
CA GLU A 97 10.38 9.20 11.47
C GLU A 97 11.50 8.14 11.37
N ASN A 98 11.33 7.00 12.04
CA ASN A 98 12.30 5.91 11.98
C ASN A 98 12.30 5.21 10.62
N ALA A 99 11.12 5.02 10.02
CA ALA A 99 10.99 4.49 8.66
C ALA A 99 11.63 5.42 7.62
N LEU A 100 11.45 6.74 7.76
CA LEU A 100 12.12 7.72 6.91
C LEU A 100 13.62 7.64 7.02
N LYS A 101 14.17 7.60 8.23
CA LYS A 101 15.62 7.47 8.45
C LYS A 101 16.20 6.22 7.79
N ASP A 102 15.51 5.08 7.96
CA ASP A 102 15.90 3.83 7.29
C ASP A 102 15.87 3.96 5.77
N TYR A 103 14.87 4.64 5.23
CA TYR A 103 14.71 4.79 3.79
C TYR A 103 15.70 5.80 3.19
N GLU A 104 15.87 6.96 3.82
CA GLU A 104 16.85 7.97 3.41
C GLU A 104 18.29 7.42 3.43
N GLU A 105 18.66 6.70 4.49
CA GLU A 105 19.99 6.06 4.58
C GLU A 105 20.18 5.02 3.47
N LYS A 106 19.14 4.24 3.15
CA LYS A 106 19.15 3.30 2.03
C LYS A 106 19.37 3.98 0.68
N LEU A 107 18.90 5.21 0.52
CA LEU A 107 18.95 5.98 -0.72
C LEU A 107 20.18 6.91 -0.82
N GLU A 108 20.99 7.04 0.23
CA GLU A 108 22.08 8.01 0.32
C GLU A 108 23.05 7.96 -0.87
N ASP A 109 23.40 6.76 -1.33
CA ASP A 109 24.30 6.54 -2.46
C ASP A 109 23.57 6.23 -3.79
N ILE A 110 22.25 6.38 -3.83
CA ILE A 110 21.42 6.06 -4.97
C ILE A 110 21.09 7.34 -5.76
N PRO A 111 21.45 7.44 -7.05
CA PRO A 111 21.04 8.57 -7.88
C PRO A 111 19.50 8.72 -7.91
N GLU A 112 19.01 9.96 -7.96
CA GLU A 112 17.56 10.24 -7.97
C GLU A 112 16.84 9.52 -9.12
N GLU A 113 17.44 9.48 -10.32
CA GLU A 113 16.86 8.77 -11.47
C GLU A 113 16.66 7.27 -11.19
N VAL A 114 17.61 6.64 -10.49
CA VAL A 114 17.54 5.22 -10.12
C VAL A 114 16.50 5.00 -9.04
N ARG A 115 16.41 5.90 -8.05
CA ARG A 115 15.36 5.91 -7.04
C ARG A 115 13.97 6.00 -7.70
N ASP A 116 13.79 6.97 -8.59
CA ASP A 116 12.50 7.21 -9.25
C ASP A 116 12.06 6.02 -10.11
N GLU A 117 12.99 5.42 -10.86
CA GLU A 117 12.73 4.18 -11.60
C GLU A 117 12.34 3.03 -10.66
N PHE A 118 13.05 2.87 -9.54
CA PHE A 118 12.78 1.82 -8.57
C PHE A 118 11.40 1.98 -7.92
N GLU A 119 11.07 3.19 -7.46
CA GLU A 119 9.77 3.49 -6.85
C GLU A 119 8.62 3.26 -7.82
N LYS A 120 8.75 3.71 -9.07
CA LYS A 120 7.76 3.50 -10.12
C LYS A 120 7.60 2.02 -10.47
N ALA A 121 8.70 1.31 -10.67
CA ALA A 121 8.67 -0.11 -11.05
C ALA A 121 7.99 -0.97 -9.99
N ILE A 122 8.32 -0.76 -8.71
CA ILE A 122 7.68 -1.49 -7.60
C ILE A 122 6.20 -1.15 -7.52
N SER A 123 5.85 0.14 -7.56
CA SER A 123 4.45 0.59 -7.45
C SER A 123 3.58 0.04 -8.57
N LEU A 124 4.02 0.12 -9.82
CA LEU A 124 3.30 -0.42 -10.97
C LEU A 124 3.13 -1.93 -10.88
N ARG A 125 4.18 -2.65 -10.50
CA ARG A 125 4.12 -4.11 -10.36
C ARG A 125 3.12 -4.55 -9.30
N VAL A 126 3.10 -3.90 -8.16
CA VAL A 126 2.16 -4.20 -7.07
C VAL A 126 0.73 -3.91 -7.51
N ILE A 127 0.48 -2.72 -8.10
CA ILE A 127 -0.84 -2.34 -8.61
C ILE A 127 -1.34 -3.35 -9.63
N ASP A 128 -0.52 -3.70 -10.62
CA ASP A 128 -0.92 -4.61 -11.69
C ASP A 128 -1.25 -6.00 -11.18
N ASN A 129 -0.46 -6.54 -10.25
CA ASN A 129 -0.71 -7.85 -9.66
C ASN A 129 -2.05 -7.88 -8.88
N TYR A 130 -2.29 -6.89 -8.02
CA TYR A 130 -3.54 -6.82 -7.27
C TYR A 130 -4.76 -6.56 -8.15
N TRP A 131 -4.60 -5.73 -9.18
CA TRP A 131 -5.70 -5.47 -10.11
C TRP A 131 -6.10 -6.72 -10.90
N MET A 132 -5.16 -7.50 -11.40
CA MET A 132 -5.43 -8.77 -12.08
C MET A 132 -6.16 -9.76 -11.17
N GLU A 133 -5.73 -9.89 -9.92
CA GLU A 133 -6.40 -10.74 -8.94
C GLU A 133 -7.80 -10.23 -8.62
N HIS A 134 -7.97 -8.92 -8.48
CA HIS A 134 -9.24 -8.29 -8.19
C HIS A 134 -10.28 -8.50 -9.30
N ILE A 135 -9.89 -8.39 -10.57
CA ILE A 135 -10.76 -8.71 -11.70
C ILE A 135 -11.33 -10.12 -11.57
N SER A 136 -10.50 -11.09 -11.24
CA SER A 136 -10.91 -12.48 -11.01
C SER A 136 -11.84 -12.61 -9.82
N THR A 137 -11.53 -11.95 -8.71
CA THR A 137 -12.34 -11.93 -7.49
C THR A 137 -13.73 -11.35 -7.76
N MET A 138 -13.81 -10.24 -8.49
CA MET A 138 -15.10 -9.61 -8.87
C MET A 138 -15.91 -10.46 -9.82
N SER A 139 -15.27 -11.19 -10.72
CA SER A 139 -15.96 -12.15 -11.59
C SER A 139 -16.61 -13.29 -10.78
N HIS A 140 -15.86 -13.86 -9.83
CA HIS A 140 -16.40 -14.88 -8.94
C HIS A 140 -17.52 -14.36 -8.03
N LEU A 141 -17.40 -13.12 -7.55
CA LEU A 141 -18.46 -12.47 -6.80
C LEU A 141 -19.75 -12.34 -7.64
N ARG A 142 -19.63 -11.88 -8.90
CA ARG A 142 -20.75 -11.75 -9.82
C ARG A 142 -21.44 -13.08 -10.06
N ASP A 143 -20.68 -14.13 -10.32
CA ASP A 143 -21.22 -15.46 -10.58
C ASP A 143 -21.94 -16.05 -9.36
N GLY A 144 -21.44 -15.79 -8.14
CA GLY A 144 -22.00 -16.30 -6.91
C GLY A 144 -23.13 -15.49 -6.30
N ILE A 145 -23.28 -14.21 -6.70
CA ILE A 145 -24.18 -13.28 -6.01
C ILE A 145 -25.66 -13.67 -6.13
N GLY A 146 -26.07 -14.23 -7.26
CA GLY A 146 -27.42 -14.70 -7.49
C GLY A 146 -27.80 -15.96 -6.70
N LEU A 147 -26.80 -16.70 -6.18
CA LEU A 147 -27.00 -17.92 -5.39
C LEU A 147 -27.06 -17.61 -3.87
N ARG A 148 -26.60 -16.45 -3.46
CA ARG A 148 -26.70 -15.99 -2.07
C ARG A 148 -28.09 -15.40 -1.87
N GLY A 149 -28.98 -16.10 -1.19
CA GLY A 149 -30.33 -15.64 -0.90
C GLY A 149 -30.33 -14.40 0.00
N TYR A 150 -30.17 -13.22 -0.57
CA TYR A 150 -30.32 -11.94 0.14
C TYR A 150 -31.82 -11.63 0.31
N ALA A 151 -32.35 -11.87 1.49
CA ALA A 151 -33.78 -11.73 1.75
C ALA A 151 -34.34 -10.31 1.50
N ASN A 152 -33.52 -9.27 1.57
CA ASN A 152 -33.95 -7.87 1.47
C ASN A 152 -33.09 -6.98 0.56
N THR A 153 -32.10 -7.52 -0.17
CA THR A 153 -31.18 -6.75 -1.00
C THR A 153 -31.14 -7.31 -2.41
N SER A 154 -31.22 -6.46 -3.43
CA SER A 154 -31.08 -6.94 -4.81
C SER A 154 -29.67 -7.49 -5.07
N PRO A 155 -29.50 -8.47 -5.98
CA PRO A 155 -28.18 -9.00 -6.33
C PRO A 155 -27.19 -7.90 -6.77
N LEU A 156 -27.65 -6.91 -7.53
CA LEU A 156 -26.82 -5.79 -7.94
C LEU A 156 -26.36 -4.91 -6.76
N GLN A 157 -27.23 -4.64 -5.80
CA GLN A 157 -26.85 -3.88 -4.60
C GLN A 157 -25.83 -4.64 -3.76
N ALA A 158 -26.04 -5.95 -3.58
CA ALA A 158 -25.09 -6.80 -2.87
C ALA A 158 -23.73 -6.85 -3.58
N TYR A 159 -23.70 -7.02 -4.89
CA TYR A 159 -22.48 -6.95 -5.68
C TYR A 159 -21.77 -5.61 -5.56
N THR A 160 -22.51 -4.50 -5.61
CA THR A 160 -21.96 -3.16 -5.48
C THR A 160 -21.32 -2.96 -4.11
N MET A 161 -22.01 -3.33 -3.04
CA MET A 161 -21.52 -3.17 -1.65
C MET A 161 -20.29 -4.04 -1.38
N GLU A 162 -20.36 -5.33 -1.69
CA GLU A 162 -19.23 -6.24 -1.49
C GLU A 162 -18.06 -5.89 -2.41
N GLY A 163 -18.33 -5.47 -3.64
CA GLY A 163 -17.33 -5.03 -4.59
C GLY A 163 -16.58 -3.78 -4.15
N TYR A 164 -17.25 -2.82 -3.53
CA TYR A 164 -16.61 -1.65 -2.91
C TYR A 164 -15.72 -2.05 -1.75
N GLN A 165 -16.19 -2.92 -0.86
CA GLN A 165 -15.39 -3.40 0.25
C GLN A 165 -14.12 -4.12 -0.24
N LEU A 166 -14.24 -5.03 -1.21
CA LEU A 166 -13.10 -5.73 -1.79
C LEU A 166 -12.12 -4.78 -2.48
N PHE A 167 -12.63 -3.73 -3.12
CA PHE A 167 -11.81 -2.71 -3.76
C PHE A 167 -11.02 -1.88 -2.73
N ASP A 168 -11.67 -1.43 -1.65
CA ASP A 168 -11.02 -0.69 -0.58
C ASP A 168 -9.94 -1.55 0.12
N GLU A 169 -10.23 -2.81 0.37
CA GLU A 169 -9.25 -3.76 0.90
C GLU A 169 -8.06 -3.95 -0.04
N MET A 170 -8.30 -4.01 -1.34
CA MET A 170 -7.24 -4.08 -2.36
C MET A 170 -6.36 -2.83 -2.32
N ILE A 171 -6.94 -1.63 -2.27
CA ILE A 171 -6.18 -0.37 -2.20
C ILE A 171 -5.28 -0.34 -0.95
N ALA A 172 -5.81 -0.75 0.21
CA ALA A 172 -5.04 -0.84 1.44
C ALA A 172 -3.88 -1.86 1.33
N LYS A 173 -4.11 -3.02 0.71
CA LYS A 173 -3.08 -4.03 0.46
C LYS A 173 -2.01 -3.53 -0.52
N ILE A 174 -2.39 -2.80 -1.56
CA ILE A 174 -1.45 -2.18 -2.51
C ILE A 174 -0.51 -1.24 -1.76
N ASN A 175 -1.06 -0.33 -0.96
CA ASN A 175 -0.26 0.63 -0.21
C ASN A 175 0.68 -0.06 0.79
N ARG A 176 0.17 -1.06 1.51
CA ARG A 176 0.97 -1.90 2.41
C ARG A 176 2.15 -2.54 1.68
N ASP A 177 1.90 -3.22 0.58
CA ASP A 177 2.92 -4.00 -0.10
C ASP A 177 3.96 -3.11 -0.80
N ILE A 178 3.55 -1.98 -1.38
CA ILE A 178 4.48 -0.98 -1.90
C ILE A 178 5.42 -0.52 -0.77
N SER A 179 4.86 -0.16 0.39
CA SER A 179 5.64 0.31 1.55
C SER A 179 6.63 -0.75 2.04
N ILE A 180 6.18 -1.99 2.21
CA ILE A 180 7.03 -3.10 2.66
C ILE A 180 8.15 -3.38 1.64
N TYR A 181 7.82 -3.47 0.35
CA TYR A 181 8.82 -3.75 -0.68
C TYR A 181 9.84 -2.62 -0.79
N LEU A 182 9.41 -1.36 -0.78
CA LEU A 182 10.33 -0.23 -0.87
C LEU A 182 11.24 -0.12 0.36
N LEU A 183 10.72 -0.38 1.56
CA LEU A 183 11.52 -0.33 2.79
C LEU A 183 12.45 -1.53 2.96
N LYS A 184 12.01 -2.72 2.61
CA LYS A 184 12.77 -3.97 2.86
C LYS A 184 13.67 -4.42 1.71
N SER A 185 13.34 -4.09 0.45
CA SER A 185 14.15 -4.51 -0.71
C SER A 185 15.48 -3.79 -0.78
N GLU A 186 16.48 -4.46 -1.34
CA GLU A 186 17.76 -3.84 -1.69
C GLU A 186 17.74 -3.34 -3.13
N ILE A 187 18.25 -2.13 -3.33
CA ILE A 187 18.42 -1.57 -4.67
C ILE A 187 19.75 -2.05 -5.21
N ARG A 188 19.74 -3.00 -6.15
CA ARG A 188 20.93 -3.44 -6.85
C ARG A 188 21.17 -2.53 -8.06
N GLN A 189 22.18 -1.69 -7.97
CA GLN A 189 22.66 -0.97 -9.14
C GLN A 189 23.32 -1.98 -10.08
N ASN A 190 22.79 -2.13 -11.28
CA ASN A 190 23.41 -2.94 -12.33
C ASN A 190 24.54 -2.12 -12.98
N LEU A 191 25.66 -2.00 -12.26
CA LEU A 191 26.86 -1.26 -12.69
C LEU A 191 27.47 -1.85 -13.99
N GLU A 192 27.18 -3.09 -14.31
CA GLU A 192 27.70 -3.76 -15.52
C GLU A 192 27.15 -3.18 -16.83
N ARG A 193 25.90 -2.67 -16.85
CA ARG A 193 25.34 -2.07 -18.07
C ARG A 193 26.00 -0.76 -18.47
N LYS A 194 26.52 0.03 -17.52
CA LYS A 194 27.23 1.29 -17.81
C LYS A 194 28.66 1.08 -18.29
N GLN A 195 29.33 -0.02 -17.91
CA GLN A 195 30.68 -0.32 -18.40
C GLN A 195 30.70 -0.87 -19.83
N VAL A 196 29.70 -1.67 -20.22
CA VAL A 196 29.59 -2.19 -21.58
C VAL A 196 29.31 -1.07 -22.60
N ALA A 197 28.51 -0.08 -22.23
CA ALA A 197 28.23 1.07 -23.10
C ALA A 197 29.42 2.02 -23.26
N LYS A 198 30.34 2.11 -22.30
CA LYS A 198 31.58 2.92 -22.39
C LYS A 198 32.71 2.24 -23.16
N ASN A 199 32.67 0.95 -23.29
CA ASN A 199 33.70 0.18 -24.02
C ASN A 199 33.31 -0.12 -25.48
N ALA A 200 32.17 0.38 -25.95
CA ALA A 200 31.62 0.20 -27.31
C ALA A 200 31.75 1.46 -28.20
N ILE A 201 32.60 2.44 -27.82
CA ILE A 201 32.94 3.64 -28.64
C ILE A 201 34.42 3.59 -29.00
#